data_a9bf3045cde9d68fea49ea5dc91ea718
#
_entry.id   a9bf3045cde9d68fea49ea5dc91ea718
#
_cell.length_a   1.000
_cell.length_b   1.000
_cell.length_c   1.000
_cell.angle_alpha   90.00
_cell.angle_beta   90.00
_cell.angle_gamma   90.00
#
_symmetry.space_group_name_H-M   'P 1'
#
loop_
_entity.id
_entity.type
_entity.pdbx_description
1 polymer ?
#
loop_
_entity_poly.entity_id
_entity_poly.type
_entity_poly.pdbx_seq_one_letter_code
_entity_poly.pdbx_strand_id
1 'polypeptide(L)'
;MNDKFKRMLESIEKSHKVINILPVEDSSLNNILEKYDINENSTLGTVIYNTGGIVVDKWIRIFGAGQLDFALKNQIFPYDNIVVAEDILGGLFIFINNGNKGYYAPDLLEFEDLELSYAQFLYWCIEGDTNTFYIDYHWNNWQEEIESISLDKGVAFYPFLWTKAENIEARTRKQIPMSEIIGIEFEFFKQLRQ
;
A
#
# COMPACT_ATOMS: atom_id res chain seq x y z
N MET A 1 23.87 -1.68 -10.69
CA MET A 1 22.58 -2.19 -10.18
C MET A 1 22.86 -2.92 -8.88
N ASN A 2 22.19 -2.53 -7.79
CA ASN A 2 22.38 -3.10 -6.44
C ASN A 2 21.95 -4.57 -6.44
N ASP A 3 22.72 -5.47 -5.75
CA ASP A 3 22.43 -6.91 -5.66
C ASP A 3 21.03 -7.21 -5.09
N LYS A 4 20.53 -6.37 -4.16
CA LYS A 4 19.17 -6.51 -3.61
C LYS A 4 18.11 -6.26 -4.66
N PHE A 5 18.31 -5.23 -5.49
CA PHE A 5 17.38 -4.92 -6.58
C PHE A 5 17.36 -6.04 -7.62
N LYS A 6 18.53 -6.59 -7.96
CA LYS A 6 18.61 -7.74 -8.87
C LYS A 6 17.82 -8.95 -8.33
N ARG A 7 17.99 -9.28 -7.04
CA ARG A 7 17.24 -10.37 -6.40
C ARG A 7 15.73 -10.10 -6.39
N MET A 8 15.32 -8.85 -6.15
CA MET A 8 13.91 -8.46 -6.22
C MET A 8 13.34 -8.67 -7.62
N LEU A 9 14.08 -8.30 -8.68
CA LEU A 9 13.66 -8.56 -10.06
C LEU A 9 13.56 -10.06 -10.37
N GLU A 10 14.52 -10.87 -9.90
CA GLU A 10 14.49 -12.33 -10.06
C GLU A 10 13.26 -12.95 -9.36
N SER A 11 12.84 -12.41 -8.20
CA SER A 11 11.62 -12.82 -7.50
C SER A 11 10.37 -12.42 -8.28
N ILE A 12 10.35 -11.20 -8.82
CA ILE A 12 9.23 -10.69 -9.64
C ILE A 12 9.06 -11.54 -10.90
N GLU A 13 10.15 -11.89 -11.59
CA GLU A 13 10.12 -12.75 -12.78
C GLU A 13 9.55 -14.15 -12.51
N LYS A 14 9.73 -14.66 -11.31
CA LYS A 14 9.23 -15.99 -10.87
C LYS A 14 7.83 -15.94 -10.28
N SER A 15 7.35 -14.76 -9.97
CA SER A 15 6.03 -14.57 -9.34
C SER A 15 4.90 -14.96 -10.31
N HIS A 16 3.83 -15.51 -9.74
CA HIS A 16 2.58 -15.78 -10.48
C HIS A 16 1.64 -14.55 -10.49
N LYS A 17 2.04 -13.46 -9.84
CA LYS A 17 1.26 -12.23 -9.73
C LYS A 17 1.54 -11.27 -10.88
N VAL A 18 0.58 -10.39 -11.15
CA VAL A 18 0.76 -9.28 -12.08
C VAL A 18 1.46 -8.15 -11.34
N ILE A 19 2.75 -7.95 -11.62
CA ILE A 19 3.57 -6.95 -10.95
C ILE A 19 4.07 -5.93 -11.96
N ASN A 20 3.75 -4.65 -11.72
CA ASN A 20 4.22 -3.54 -12.54
C ASN A 20 5.19 -2.68 -11.73
N ILE A 21 6.43 -2.52 -12.23
CA ILE A 21 7.41 -1.58 -11.70
C ILE A 21 7.28 -0.27 -12.47
N LEU A 22 6.98 0.81 -11.75
CA LEU A 22 6.88 2.14 -12.31
C LEU A 22 8.27 2.78 -12.44
N PRO A 23 8.51 3.65 -13.45
CA PRO A 23 9.79 4.31 -13.63
C PRO A 23 10.05 5.32 -12.51
N VAL A 24 11.33 5.45 -12.12
CA VAL A 24 11.80 6.50 -11.22
C VAL A 24 11.66 7.87 -11.92
N GLU A 25 11.28 8.89 -11.16
CA GLU A 25 11.26 10.29 -11.55
C GLU A 25 12.28 11.05 -10.70
N ASP A 26 13.27 11.70 -11.36
CA ASP A 26 14.37 12.37 -10.67
C ASP A 26 13.90 13.47 -9.70
N SER A 27 12.84 14.19 -10.05
CA SER A 27 12.24 15.22 -9.19
C SER A 27 11.64 14.63 -7.90
N SER A 28 10.97 13.49 -8.00
CA SER A 28 10.44 12.74 -6.86
C SER A 28 11.57 12.20 -5.99
N LEU A 29 12.57 11.56 -6.58
CA LEU A 29 13.72 11.03 -5.86
C LEU A 29 14.45 12.14 -5.08
N ASN A 30 14.77 13.26 -5.69
CA ASN A 30 15.43 14.39 -5.03
C ASN A 30 14.60 14.93 -3.86
N ASN A 31 13.28 15.11 -4.03
CA ASN A 31 12.39 15.57 -2.96
C ASN A 31 12.33 14.57 -1.79
N ILE A 32 12.37 13.26 -2.06
CA ILE A 32 12.42 12.23 -1.02
C ILE A 32 13.73 12.32 -0.24
N LEU A 33 14.86 12.40 -0.93
CA LEU A 33 16.19 12.44 -0.31
C LEU A 33 16.45 13.72 0.50
N GLU A 34 15.82 14.85 0.13
CA GLU A 34 15.85 16.08 0.93
C GLU A 34 15.10 15.96 2.26
N LYS A 35 14.07 15.14 2.32
CA LYS A 35 13.18 15.01 3.50
C LYS A 35 13.49 13.83 4.39
N TYR A 36 14.02 12.76 3.82
CA TYR A 36 14.21 11.49 4.51
C TYR A 36 15.67 11.02 4.34
N ASP A 37 16.28 10.63 5.46
CA ASP A 37 17.60 9.98 5.45
C ASP A 37 17.46 8.50 5.09
N ILE A 38 17.39 8.22 3.78
CA ILE A 38 17.19 6.87 3.25
C ILE A 38 18.52 6.27 2.80
N ASN A 39 18.99 5.27 3.54
CA ASN A 39 20.17 4.52 3.15
C ASN A 39 19.90 3.71 1.87
N GLU A 40 20.64 4.00 0.79
CA GLU A 40 20.55 3.33 -0.51
C GLU A 40 20.68 1.80 -0.42
N ASN A 41 21.51 1.32 0.52
CA ASN A 41 21.75 -0.11 0.73
C ASN A 41 20.68 -0.80 1.62
N SER A 42 19.73 -0.04 2.18
CA SER A 42 18.59 -0.62 2.87
C SER A 42 17.60 -1.24 1.89
N THR A 43 16.69 -2.08 2.37
CA THR A 43 15.62 -2.64 1.52
C THR A 43 14.66 -1.54 1.05
N LEU A 44 14.34 -0.57 1.91
CA LEU A 44 13.54 0.59 1.53
C LEU A 44 14.26 1.43 0.48
N GLY A 45 15.56 1.71 0.70
CA GLY A 45 16.39 2.42 -0.28
C GLY A 45 16.42 1.69 -1.62
N THR A 46 16.52 0.36 -1.63
CA THR A 46 16.47 -0.42 -2.87
C THR A 46 15.20 -0.12 -3.67
N VAL A 47 14.04 -0.01 -3.04
CA VAL A 47 12.78 0.35 -3.72
C VAL A 47 12.78 1.81 -4.17
N ILE A 48 13.11 2.74 -3.27
CA ILE A 48 13.09 4.19 -3.54
C ILE A 48 14.05 4.59 -4.67
N TYR A 49 15.28 4.10 -4.67
CA TYR A 49 16.29 4.47 -5.66
C TYR A 49 16.08 3.82 -7.04
N ASN A 50 15.31 2.73 -7.12
CA ASN A 50 15.22 1.94 -8.35
C ASN A 50 13.80 1.85 -8.94
N THR A 51 12.77 2.35 -8.23
CA THR A 51 11.38 2.27 -8.71
C THR A 51 10.60 3.55 -8.45
N GLY A 52 9.70 3.90 -9.36
CA GLY A 52 8.69 4.94 -9.14
C GLY A 52 7.48 4.45 -8.34
N GLY A 53 7.59 3.24 -7.81
CA GLY A 53 6.59 2.45 -7.09
C GLY A 53 6.40 1.07 -7.74
N ILE A 54 5.80 0.16 -6.99
CA ILE A 54 5.49 -1.20 -7.45
C ILE A 54 4.00 -1.46 -7.21
N VAL A 55 3.30 -1.91 -8.26
CA VAL A 55 1.88 -2.29 -8.20
C VAL A 55 1.77 -3.79 -8.31
N VAL A 56 1.15 -4.43 -7.31
CA VAL A 56 0.94 -5.88 -7.27
C VAL A 56 -0.54 -6.18 -7.41
N ASP A 57 -0.90 -6.97 -8.43
CA ASP A 57 -2.26 -7.41 -8.77
C ASP A 57 -3.29 -6.26 -8.86
N LYS A 58 -2.85 -5.04 -9.22
CA LYS A 58 -3.65 -3.79 -9.16
C LYS A 58 -4.16 -3.45 -7.76
N TRP A 59 -3.89 -4.26 -6.76
CA TRP A 59 -4.43 -4.18 -5.40
C TRP A 59 -3.49 -3.49 -4.42
N ILE A 60 -2.24 -3.94 -4.31
CA ILE A 60 -1.24 -3.38 -3.40
C ILE A 60 -0.33 -2.42 -4.18
N ARG A 61 -0.06 -1.26 -3.61
CA ARG A 61 0.76 -0.18 -4.17
C ARG A 61 1.89 0.16 -3.22
N ILE A 62 3.10 -0.29 -3.53
CA ILE A 62 4.31 -0.04 -2.76
C ILE A 62 4.92 1.27 -3.23
N PHE A 63 5.21 2.19 -2.31
CA PHE A 63 5.67 3.53 -2.64
C PHE A 63 7.14 3.55 -3.07
N GLY A 64 7.44 4.41 -4.05
CA GLY A 64 8.76 4.60 -4.64
C GLY A 64 9.03 6.07 -4.94
N ALA A 65 9.92 6.35 -5.86
CA ALA A 65 10.26 7.70 -6.30
C ALA A 65 9.69 7.99 -7.70
N GLY A 66 8.38 8.13 -7.82
CA GLY A 66 7.68 8.41 -9.08
C GLY A 66 6.18 8.53 -8.89
N GLN A 67 5.37 7.90 -9.73
CA GLN A 67 3.91 8.05 -9.67
C GLN A 67 3.31 7.62 -8.31
N LEU A 68 3.93 6.68 -7.60
CA LEU A 68 3.60 6.35 -6.21
C LEU A 68 4.61 7.02 -5.27
N ASP A 69 4.66 8.36 -5.31
CA ASP A 69 5.66 9.17 -4.60
C ASP A 69 5.56 9.00 -3.08
N PHE A 70 6.61 8.39 -2.51
CA PHE A 70 6.74 8.12 -1.09
C PHE A 70 6.61 9.38 -0.23
N ALA A 71 7.21 10.51 -0.64
CA ALA A 71 7.17 11.73 0.14
C ALA A 71 5.78 12.40 0.10
N LEU A 72 5.14 12.41 -1.06
CA LEU A 72 3.79 12.97 -1.21
C LEU A 72 2.75 12.13 -0.45
N LYS A 73 2.83 10.79 -0.53
CA LYS A 73 1.94 9.89 0.19
C LYS A 73 2.06 10.06 1.71
N ASN A 74 3.28 10.21 2.23
CA ASN A 74 3.53 10.44 3.65
C ASN A 74 3.09 11.83 4.15
N GLN A 75 2.90 12.83 3.28
CA GLN A 75 2.35 14.14 3.67
C GLN A 75 0.85 14.09 3.98
N ILE A 76 0.13 13.13 3.41
CA ILE A 76 -1.32 12.98 3.60
C ILE A 76 -1.60 12.23 4.91
N PHE A 77 -0.68 11.39 5.35
CA PHE A 77 -0.85 10.58 6.55
C PHE A 77 -0.73 11.44 7.82
N PRO A 78 -1.75 11.43 8.70
CA PRO A 78 -1.84 12.37 9.84
C PRO A 78 -1.03 11.97 11.08
N TYR A 79 -0.16 10.98 10.99
CA TYR A 79 0.67 10.48 12.08
C TYR A 79 2.15 10.48 11.72
N ASP A 80 3.02 10.41 12.72
CA ASP A 80 4.48 10.39 12.54
C ASP A 80 5.04 9.06 12.00
N ASN A 81 4.20 8.04 11.83
CA ASN A 81 4.62 6.77 11.26
C ASN A 81 4.86 6.92 9.75
N ILE A 82 5.87 6.22 9.25
CA ILE A 82 6.18 6.19 7.82
C ILE A 82 5.32 5.12 7.13
N VAL A 83 4.52 5.54 6.17
CA VAL A 83 3.75 4.66 5.28
C VAL A 83 4.64 4.23 4.12
N VAL A 84 4.65 2.94 3.79
CA VAL A 84 5.48 2.37 2.72
C VAL A 84 4.66 1.78 1.58
N ALA A 85 3.38 1.51 1.81
CA ALA A 85 2.46 1.01 0.81
C ALA A 85 1.01 1.28 1.24
N GLU A 86 0.10 1.21 0.27
CA GLU A 86 -1.35 1.24 0.47
C GLU A 86 -1.99 0.08 -0.31
N ASP A 87 -3.20 -0.32 0.06
CA ASP A 87 -4.06 -1.12 -0.80
C ASP A 87 -5.22 -0.28 -1.36
N ILE A 88 -5.97 -0.85 -2.29
CA ILE A 88 -7.07 -0.13 -2.96
C ILE A 88 -8.27 0.15 -2.05
N LEU A 89 -8.32 -0.43 -0.84
CA LEU A 89 -9.42 -0.24 0.13
C LEU A 89 -9.15 0.91 1.11
N GLY A 90 -7.93 1.49 1.10
CA GLY A 90 -7.46 2.48 2.07
C GLY A 90 -6.56 1.90 3.17
N GLY A 91 -6.33 0.58 3.17
CA GLY A 91 -5.38 -0.05 4.08
C GLY A 91 -3.96 0.48 3.88
N LEU A 92 -3.23 0.74 4.97
CA LEU A 92 -1.90 1.34 4.94
C LEU A 92 -0.87 0.46 5.62
N PHE A 93 0.23 0.19 4.93
CA PHE A 93 1.38 -0.51 5.49
C PHE A 93 2.39 0.52 6.02
N ILE A 94 2.67 0.46 7.31
CA ILE A 94 3.46 1.46 8.03
C ILE A 94 4.68 0.83 8.73
N PHE A 95 5.67 1.65 9.07
CA PHE A 95 6.68 1.29 10.07
C PHE A 95 6.13 1.55 11.48
N ILE A 96 6.23 0.57 12.37
CA ILE A 96 5.89 0.71 13.79
C ILE A 96 7.15 0.76 14.67
N ASN A 97 7.00 1.10 15.95
CA ASN A 97 8.10 1.44 16.86
C ASN A 97 9.22 0.40 17.02
N ASN A 98 8.95 -0.88 16.75
CA ASN A 98 9.95 -1.95 16.79
C ASN A 98 10.66 -2.19 15.43
N GLY A 99 10.37 -1.36 14.40
CA GLY A 99 10.89 -1.51 13.05
C GLY A 99 10.14 -2.53 12.18
N ASN A 100 9.15 -3.22 12.73
CA ASN A 100 8.24 -4.08 11.97
C ASN A 100 7.29 -3.28 11.09
N LYS A 101 6.56 -4.00 10.23
CA LYS A 101 5.43 -3.44 9.49
C LYS A 101 4.16 -3.61 10.31
N GLY A 102 3.43 -2.52 10.42
CA GLY A 102 2.04 -2.54 10.85
C GLY A 102 1.12 -2.36 9.65
N TYR A 103 -0.11 -2.74 9.82
CA TYR A 103 -1.18 -2.53 8.87
C TYR A 103 -2.30 -1.74 9.55
N TYR A 104 -2.69 -0.62 8.95
CA TYR A 104 -3.91 0.07 9.31
C TYR A 104 -5.04 -0.58 8.54
N ALA A 105 -5.90 -1.30 9.26
CA ALA A 105 -6.98 -2.09 8.70
C ALA A 105 -8.23 -1.22 8.48
N PRO A 106 -8.71 -1.02 7.23
CA PRO A 106 -9.84 -0.15 6.91
C PRO A 106 -11.19 -0.66 7.44
N ASP A 107 -11.30 -1.95 7.75
CA ASP A 107 -12.50 -2.58 8.29
C ASP A 107 -12.60 -2.52 9.82
N LEU A 108 -11.46 -2.38 10.51
CA LEU A 108 -11.39 -2.27 11.96
C LEU A 108 -11.09 -0.84 12.40
N LEU A 109 -10.55 -0.01 11.52
CA LEU A 109 -9.95 1.30 11.83
C LEU A 109 -8.91 1.19 12.94
N GLU A 110 -8.06 0.17 12.88
CA GLU A 110 -7.05 -0.14 13.89
C GLU A 110 -5.71 -0.46 13.25
N PHE A 111 -4.64 -0.31 14.06
CA PHE A 111 -3.29 -0.68 13.67
C PHE A 111 -2.97 -2.09 14.19
N GLU A 112 -2.55 -2.96 13.30
CA GLU A 112 -2.12 -4.32 13.60
C GLU A 112 -0.62 -4.47 13.35
N ASP A 113 0.11 -5.17 14.25
CA ASP A 113 1.51 -5.57 13.98
C ASP A 113 1.50 -6.82 13.09
N LEU A 114 2.06 -6.72 11.91
CA LEU A 114 2.19 -7.86 10.99
C LEU A 114 3.37 -8.77 11.36
N GLU A 115 4.20 -8.38 12.34
CA GLU A 115 5.42 -9.08 12.75
C GLU A 115 6.41 -9.32 11.59
N LEU A 116 6.34 -8.50 10.53
CA LEU A 116 7.16 -8.59 9.33
C LEU A 116 8.18 -7.45 9.27
N SER A 117 9.43 -7.76 8.98
CA SER A 117 10.37 -6.75 8.49
C SER A 117 9.94 -6.23 7.10
N TYR A 118 10.45 -5.07 6.67
CA TYR A 118 10.13 -4.55 5.34
C TYR A 118 10.54 -5.51 4.20
N ALA A 119 11.63 -6.23 4.37
CA ALA A 119 12.06 -7.24 3.40
C ALA A 119 11.08 -8.43 3.31
N GLN A 120 10.58 -8.90 4.45
CA GLN A 120 9.56 -9.96 4.50
C GLN A 120 8.22 -9.48 3.94
N PHE A 121 7.84 -8.23 4.20
CA PHE A 121 6.65 -7.59 3.60
C PHE A 121 6.76 -7.56 2.07
N LEU A 122 7.89 -7.09 1.52
CA LEU A 122 8.11 -7.10 0.06
C LEU A 122 8.02 -8.52 -0.52
N TYR A 123 8.67 -9.48 0.14
CA TYR A 123 8.62 -10.89 -0.26
C TYR A 123 7.18 -11.42 -0.25
N TRP A 124 6.42 -11.11 0.80
CA TRP A 124 5.00 -11.46 0.89
C TRP A 124 4.17 -10.81 -0.23
N CYS A 125 4.39 -9.54 -0.54
CA CYS A 125 3.73 -8.88 -1.66
C CYS A 125 4.04 -9.56 -3.00
N ILE A 126 5.29 -9.96 -3.23
CA ILE A 126 5.77 -10.49 -4.53
C ILE A 126 5.44 -11.98 -4.69
N GLU A 127 5.69 -12.80 -3.68
CA GLU A 127 5.63 -14.27 -3.76
C GLU A 127 4.62 -14.89 -2.80
N GLY A 128 4.21 -14.17 -1.73
CA GLY A 128 3.32 -14.69 -0.68
C GLY A 128 1.85 -14.74 -1.10
N ASP A 129 1.03 -15.36 -0.27
CA ASP A 129 -0.42 -15.47 -0.49
C ASP A 129 -1.16 -14.23 0.02
N THR A 130 -1.20 -13.19 -0.83
CA THR A 130 -2.00 -11.99 -0.56
C THR A 130 -3.50 -12.23 -0.76
N ASN A 131 -3.89 -13.25 -1.54
CA ASN A 131 -5.30 -13.57 -1.77
C ASN A 131 -5.97 -14.05 -0.49
N THR A 132 -5.31 -14.90 0.31
CA THR A 132 -5.84 -15.32 1.61
C THR A 132 -6.00 -14.13 2.56
N PHE A 133 -5.07 -13.17 2.55
CA PHE A 133 -5.16 -11.96 3.38
C PHE A 133 -6.38 -11.10 3.04
N TYR A 134 -6.71 -10.98 1.75
CA TYR A 134 -7.82 -10.15 1.27
C TYR A 134 -9.10 -10.92 0.92
N ILE A 135 -9.20 -12.22 1.27
CA ILE A 135 -10.27 -13.09 0.78
C ILE A 135 -11.68 -12.58 1.10
N ASP A 136 -11.87 -11.99 2.28
CA ASP A 136 -13.16 -11.46 2.73
C ASP A 136 -13.54 -10.13 2.07
N TYR A 137 -12.59 -9.52 1.34
CA TYR A 137 -12.75 -8.24 0.64
C TYR A 137 -12.83 -8.40 -0.87
N HIS A 138 -12.66 -9.62 -1.40
CA HIS A 138 -12.84 -9.90 -2.80
C HIS A 138 -14.34 -10.08 -3.12
N TRP A 139 -14.88 -9.16 -3.91
CA TRP A 139 -16.23 -9.25 -4.45
C TRP A 139 -16.23 -9.96 -5.81
N ASN A 140 -17.43 -10.35 -6.30
CA ASN A 140 -17.54 -10.99 -7.60
C ASN A 140 -17.01 -10.07 -8.72
N ASN A 141 -16.15 -10.62 -9.60
CA ASN A 141 -15.50 -9.89 -10.70
C ASN A 141 -14.62 -8.69 -10.27
N TRP A 142 -14.12 -8.69 -9.03
CA TRP A 142 -13.28 -7.60 -8.51
C TRP A 142 -12.08 -7.28 -9.42
N GLN A 143 -11.43 -8.30 -10.00
CA GLN A 143 -10.26 -8.14 -10.88
C GLN A 143 -10.61 -7.32 -12.13
N GLU A 144 -11.77 -7.58 -12.74
CA GLU A 144 -12.24 -6.84 -13.91
C GLU A 144 -12.59 -5.40 -13.54
N GLU A 145 -13.24 -5.18 -12.39
CA GLU A 145 -13.61 -3.83 -11.94
C GLU A 145 -12.41 -2.95 -11.61
N ILE A 146 -11.32 -3.53 -11.05
CA ILE A 146 -10.13 -2.76 -10.70
C ILE A 146 -9.11 -2.68 -11.86
N GLU A 147 -9.31 -3.37 -12.97
CA GLU A 147 -8.34 -3.39 -14.10
C GLU A 147 -8.01 -1.98 -14.60
N SER A 148 -8.99 -1.09 -14.66
CA SER A 148 -8.85 0.30 -15.11
C SER A 148 -8.68 1.31 -13.98
N ILE A 149 -8.51 0.87 -12.71
CA ILE A 149 -8.38 1.81 -11.60
C ILE A 149 -7.07 2.60 -11.72
N SER A 150 -7.18 3.93 -11.61
CA SER A 150 -5.99 4.79 -11.61
C SER A 150 -5.27 4.75 -10.26
N LEU A 151 -3.95 5.07 -10.27
CA LEU A 151 -3.09 4.96 -9.08
C LEU A 151 -3.44 5.93 -7.95
N ASP A 152 -4.20 6.97 -8.25
CA ASP A 152 -4.68 7.96 -7.29
C ASP A 152 -6.04 7.62 -6.66
N LYS A 153 -6.70 6.53 -7.12
CA LYS A 153 -8.02 6.10 -6.64
C LYS A 153 -7.97 4.79 -5.89
N GLY A 154 -8.91 4.63 -4.96
CA GLY A 154 -9.24 3.37 -4.30
C GLY A 154 -10.72 3.05 -4.48
N VAL A 155 -11.18 2.01 -3.80
CA VAL A 155 -12.57 1.55 -3.81
C VAL A 155 -13.20 1.81 -2.45
N ALA A 156 -14.09 2.79 -2.38
CA ALA A 156 -14.90 3.06 -1.20
C ALA A 156 -16.16 2.21 -1.20
N PHE A 157 -16.56 1.75 -0.02
CA PHE A 157 -17.75 0.95 0.22
C PHE A 157 -18.80 1.69 1.02
N TYR A 158 -20.07 1.43 0.75
CA TYR A 158 -21.18 1.87 1.58
C TYR A 158 -22.21 0.74 1.74
N PRO A 159 -22.59 0.38 2.99
CA PRO A 159 -22.04 0.86 4.26
C PRO A 159 -20.53 0.69 4.35
N PHE A 160 -19.84 1.53 5.15
CA PHE A 160 -18.38 1.50 5.29
C PHE A 160 -17.85 0.14 5.79
N LEU A 161 -16.62 -0.24 5.44
CA LEU A 161 -16.04 -1.56 5.79
C LEU A 161 -16.07 -1.84 7.30
N TRP A 162 -15.84 -0.85 8.15
CA TRP A 162 -15.90 -0.96 9.61
C TRP A 162 -17.31 -1.03 10.20
N THR A 163 -18.33 -1.02 9.37
CA THR A 163 -19.73 -1.17 9.82
C THR A 163 -20.26 -2.57 9.52
N LYS A 164 -21.25 -3.04 10.28
CA LYS A 164 -21.84 -4.35 10.06
C LYS A 164 -22.56 -4.43 8.71
N ALA A 165 -22.24 -5.43 7.93
CA ALA A 165 -22.99 -5.83 6.74
C ALA A 165 -23.01 -7.37 6.65
N GLU A 166 -23.89 -7.91 5.82
CA GLU A 166 -24.02 -9.37 5.65
C GLU A 166 -22.75 -9.98 5.03
N ASN A 167 -22.25 -9.33 3.97
CA ASN A 167 -21.01 -9.69 3.26
C ASN A 167 -20.55 -8.50 2.41
N ILE A 168 -19.45 -8.64 1.69
CA ILE A 168 -18.89 -7.59 0.84
C ILE A 168 -19.83 -7.22 -0.34
N GLU A 169 -20.59 -8.19 -0.87
CA GLU A 169 -21.54 -7.98 -1.96
C GLU A 169 -22.76 -7.14 -1.56
N ALA A 170 -23.12 -7.14 -0.27
CA ALA A 170 -24.21 -6.31 0.24
C ALA A 170 -23.89 -4.81 0.29
N ARG A 171 -22.63 -4.45 -0.01
CA ARG A 171 -22.15 -3.08 -0.02
C ARG A 171 -22.13 -2.52 -1.44
N THR A 172 -22.60 -1.29 -1.61
CA THR A 172 -22.31 -0.53 -2.83
C THR A 172 -20.88 -0.07 -2.82
N ARG A 173 -20.25 0.05 -3.99
CA ARG A 173 -18.86 0.47 -4.11
C ARG A 173 -18.65 1.48 -5.21
N LYS A 174 -17.66 2.34 -5.02
CA LYS A 174 -17.30 3.39 -5.97
C LYS A 174 -15.81 3.67 -5.93
N GLN A 175 -15.22 3.86 -7.10
CA GLN A 175 -13.84 4.36 -7.21
C GLN A 175 -13.84 5.87 -6.92
N ILE A 176 -13.10 6.28 -5.88
CA ILE A 176 -12.91 7.69 -5.49
C ILE A 176 -11.42 7.95 -5.21
N PRO A 177 -10.98 9.22 -5.11
CA PRO A 177 -9.61 9.52 -4.73
C PRO A 177 -9.18 8.81 -3.45
N MET A 178 -8.00 8.20 -3.43
CA MET A 178 -7.46 7.52 -2.26
C MET A 178 -7.35 8.45 -1.04
N SER A 179 -6.99 9.72 -1.28
CA SER A 179 -6.95 10.73 -0.22
C SER A 179 -8.29 10.98 0.47
N GLU A 180 -9.42 10.82 -0.25
CA GLU A 180 -10.76 10.91 0.34
C GLU A 180 -11.07 9.69 1.19
N ILE A 181 -10.72 8.47 0.71
CA ILE A 181 -10.90 7.22 1.49
C ILE A 181 -10.15 7.33 2.81
N ILE A 182 -8.85 7.59 2.75
CA ILE A 182 -7.98 7.73 3.93
C ILE A 182 -8.49 8.84 4.85
N GLY A 183 -8.91 9.98 4.29
CA GLY A 183 -9.47 11.10 5.06
C GLY A 183 -10.71 10.70 5.86
N ILE A 184 -11.66 10.00 5.25
CA ILE A 184 -12.88 9.51 5.89
C ILE A 184 -12.53 8.50 6.99
N GLU A 185 -11.68 7.52 6.72
CA GLU A 185 -11.27 6.50 7.69
C GLU A 185 -10.64 7.12 8.94
N PHE A 186 -9.70 8.06 8.77
CA PHE A 186 -9.06 8.73 9.90
C PHE A 186 -9.98 9.68 10.66
N GLU A 187 -10.97 10.28 10.00
CA GLU A 187 -12.00 11.05 10.68
C GLU A 187 -12.83 10.16 11.63
N PHE A 188 -13.28 9.00 11.15
CA PHE A 188 -14.01 8.02 11.97
C PHE A 188 -13.12 7.38 13.05
N PHE A 189 -11.87 7.05 12.73
CA PHE A 189 -10.90 6.57 13.72
C PHE A 189 -10.78 7.52 14.92
N LYS A 190 -10.71 8.83 14.68
CA LYS A 190 -10.66 9.84 15.75
C LYS A 190 -11.96 9.90 16.55
N GLN A 191 -13.11 9.79 15.89
CA GLN A 191 -14.42 9.87 16.56
C GLN A 191 -14.70 8.65 17.43
N LEU A 192 -14.30 7.44 17.00
CA LEU A 192 -14.55 6.21 17.75
C LEU A 192 -13.64 6.02 18.97
N ARG A 193 -12.56 6.81 19.09
CA ARG A 193 -11.60 6.75 20.20
C ARG A 193 -11.71 7.91 21.18
N GLN A 194 -12.68 8.80 21.02
CA GLN A 194 -13.07 9.82 22.00
C GLN A 194 -14.10 9.26 22.98
#